data_b644e227ecc985e5efa55b098940800f
#
_entry.id   b644e227ecc985e5efa55b098940800f
#
_cell.length_a   1.000
_cell.length_b   1.000
_cell.length_c   1.000
_cell.angle_alpha   90.00
_cell.angle_beta   90.00
_cell.angle_gamma   90.00
#
_symmetry.space_group_name_H-M   'P 1'
#
loop_
_entity.id
_entity.type
_entity.pdbx_description
1 polymer ?
#
loop_
_entity_poly.entity_id
_entity_poly.type
_entity_poly.pdbx_seq_one_letter_code
_entity_poly.pdbx_strand_id
1 'polypeptide(L)'
;MLSLLKNKIRNKFLQTDYIHPYIIWCIDVFLSVISSFSIFLFFHYLINISIHFNQQRYILLIAVISSIVWTGICKTYEGIIRYSTLVELTRIIYAMLLKALTFVLFAYITLDYIGLFIYSIIITDFISSVFLLMCTRILTVNFYYHLLQLLKKPRQATLIYGISERGISLANYLRSENNPYNVFGFITRKPENKKYRRLVGYQIYLIDEENSLRKLFSTLKVNCILFLSHTDLRNDEEIVQYGLENHICLRIAPFLTEQTQWNKIQLRNIQIEDLLSREEINIDLDNIRNELSGSVIMVTGAAGSIGSELCRELCCFNLKQLILFDFSETATYEVDMELKKRFPDRSILPIIGDVRNRDRVESQTRLYHPDIIFHAAAYKHVPMMEKYPCEAVRTNVLGTSIMADTALKYGVKKFIMISTDKAVNPSSVMGATKRLAEMYVQSLGSAIQEGNIIGKTSFITTRFGNVLGSNGSVIPLFRQQIMEGGPVTVTHPDIIRYFMTIPEACRLVLEAAFMGQGNDIFI
;
A
#
# COMPACT_ATOMS: atom_id res chain seq x y z
N MET A 1 2.35 17.79 -24.16
CA MET A 1 3.07 16.97 -25.15
C MET A 1 4.44 16.53 -24.66
N LEU A 2 5.31 17.42 -24.18
CA LEU A 2 6.64 17.07 -23.62
C LEU A 2 6.59 16.14 -22.38
N SER A 3 5.61 16.29 -21.49
CA SER A 3 5.45 15.42 -20.31
C SER A 3 4.99 13.99 -20.66
N LEU A 4 4.15 13.85 -21.67
CA LEU A 4 3.72 12.54 -22.20
C LEU A 4 4.85 11.81 -22.93
N LEU A 5 5.67 12.54 -23.68
CA LEU A 5 6.87 12.00 -24.33
C LEU A 5 7.89 11.54 -23.30
N LYS A 6 8.13 12.35 -22.27
CA LYS A 6 9.02 12.03 -21.14
C LYS A 6 8.56 10.79 -20.38
N ASN A 7 7.25 10.62 -20.17
CA ASN A 7 6.68 9.44 -19.55
C ASN A 7 6.76 8.18 -20.45
N LYS A 8 6.56 8.32 -21.75
CA LYS A 8 6.65 7.21 -22.71
C LYS A 8 8.10 6.72 -22.88
N ILE A 9 9.05 7.65 -22.95
CA ILE A 9 10.49 7.35 -22.96
C ILE A 9 10.91 6.69 -21.64
N ARG A 10 10.48 7.24 -20.51
CA ARG A 10 10.73 6.69 -19.17
C ARG A 10 10.26 5.24 -19.03
N ASN A 11 9.00 4.96 -19.41
CA ASN A 11 8.43 3.61 -19.29
C ASN A 11 9.11 2.61 -20.23
N LYS A 12 9.49 3.04 -21.42
CA LYS A 12 10.23 2.21 -22.38
C LYS A 12 11.65 1.92 -21.89
N PHE A 13 12.34 2.91 -21.29
CA PHE A 13 13.70 2.77 -20.76
C PHE A 13 13.75 1.93 -19.46
N LEU A 14 12.70 2.02 -18.62
CA LEU A 14 12.56 1.20 -17.40
C LEU A 14 12.16 -0.25 -17.69
N GLN A 15 11.58 -0.52 -18.87
CA GLN A 15 11.20 -1.86 -19.34
C GLN A 15 12.29 -2.54 -20.18
N THR A 16 13.25 -1.80 -20.75
CA THR A 16 14.37 -2.38 -21.48
C THR A 16 15.51 -2.68 -20.52
N ASP A 17 15.50 -3.88 -19.97
CA ASP A 17 16.57 -4.36 -19.10
C ASP A 17 17.88 -4.68 -19.86
N TYR A 18 17.88 -4.68 -21.21
CA TYR A 18 19.00 -5.13 -22.03
C TYR A 18 19.19 -4.27 -23.28
N ILE A 19 20.42 -3.76 -23.50
CA ILE A 19 20.89 -3.41 -24.84
C ILE A 19 21.21 -4.72 -25.54
N HIS A 20 20.80 -4.85 -26.81
CA HIS A 20 21.00 -6.10 -27.57
C HIS A 20 22.51 -6.46 -27.61
N PRO A 21 22.92 -7.68 -27.24
CA PRO A 21 24.32 -8.05 -27.12
C PRO A 21 25.16 -7.75 -28.37
N TYR A 22 24.56 -7.91 -29.56
CA TYR A 22 25.24 -7.60 -30.81
C TYR A 22 25.64 -6.12 -30.98
N ILE A 23 24.88 -5.18 -30.40
CA ILE A 23 25.25 -3.75 -30.45
C ILE A 23 26.52 -3.52 -29.62
N ILE A 24 26.61 -4.14 -28.47
CA ILE A 24 27.78 -4.06 -27.60
C ILE A 24 29.01 -4.66 -28.30
N TRP A 25 28.82 -5.82 -28.93
CA TRP A 25 29.86 -6.48 -29.68
C TRP A 25 30.37 -5.62 -30.84
N CYS A 26 29.49 -5.03 -31.63
CA CYS A 26 29.88 -4.11 -32.71
C CYS A 26 30.70 -2.92 -32.19
N ILE A 27 30.32 -2.36 -31.03
CA ILE A 27 31.05 -1.26 -30.40
C ILE A 27 32.45 -1.73 -29.97
N ASP A 28 32.55 -2.90 -29.33
CA ASP A 28 33.83 -3.45 -28.88
C ASP A 28 34.80 -3.70 -30.07
N VAL A 29 34.30 -4.31 -31.14
CA VAL A 29 35.04 -4.53 -32.37
C VAL A 29 35.51 -3.20 -32.97
N PHE A 30 34.58 -2.23 -33.12
CA PHE A 30 34.86 -0.93 -33.70
C PHE A 30 35.94 -0.16 -32.91
N LEU A 31 35.81 -0.12 -31.57
CA LEU A 31 36.78 0.53 -30.71
C LEU A 31 38.16 -0.14 -30.73
N SER A 32 38.18 -1.48 -30.76
CA SER A 32 39.42 -2.23 -30.86
C SER A 32 40.16 -1.99 -32.20
N VAL A 33 39.41 -1.89 -33.30
CA VAL A 33 39.96 -1.57 -34.64
C VAL A 33 40.46 -0.13 -34.70
N ILE A 34 39.69 0.83 -34.15
CA ILE A 34 40.12 2.24 -34.07
C ILE A 34 41.40 2.37 -33.25
N SER A 35 41.54 1.65 -32.13
CA SER A 35 42.74 1.64 -31.32
C SER A 35 43.95 1.21 -32.17
N SER A 36 43.84 0.06 -32.85
CA SER A 36 44.93 -0.46 -33.69
C SER A 36 45.30 0.49 -34.84
N PHE A 37 44.28 1.08 -35.47
CA PHE A 37 44.50 2.05 -36.55
C PHE A 37 45.20 3.32 -36.04
N SER A 38 44.78 3.84 -34.89
CA SER A 38 45.39 5.04 -34.28
C SER A 38 46.85 4.80 -33.89
N ILE A 39 47.14 3.66 -33.29
CA ILE A 39 48.50 3.28 -32.91
C ILE A 39 49.38 3.11 -34.17
N PHE A 40 48.84 2.45 -35.21
CA PHE A 40 49.52 2.31 -36.47
C PHE A 40 49.87 3.68 -37.11
N LEU A 41 48.91 4.62 -37.16
CA LEU A 41 49.14 5.98 -37.66
C LEU A 41 50.17 6.72 -36.81
N PHE A 42 50.10 6.61 -35.50
CA PHE A 42 51.05 7.24 -34.59
C PHE A 42 52.49 6.81 -34.89
N PHE A 43 52.75 5.50 -35.01
CA PHE A 43 54.06 4.99 -35.30
C PHE A 43 54.53 5.31 -36.74
N HIS A 44 53.60 5.31 -37.70
CA HIS A 44 53.94 5.63 -39.11
C HIS A 44 54.31 7.11 -39.26
N TYR A 45 53.54 8.06 -38.74
CA TYR A 45 53.75 9.49 -38.95
C TYR A 45 54.76 10.14 -37.99
N LEU A 46 54.76 9.76 -36.71
CA LEU A 46 55.60 10.38 -35.70
C LEU A 46 56.99 9.77 -35.62
N ILE A 47 57.17 8.48 -35.90
CA ILE A 47 58.42 7.75 -35.74
C ILE A 47 59.02 7.44 -37.10
N ASN A 48 58.37 7.85 -38.19
CA ASN A 48 58.82 7.76 -39.56
C ASN A 48 59.17 6.31 -40.01
N ILE A 49 58.43 5.32 -39.56
CA ILE A 49 58.61 3.92 -39.93
C ILE A 49 57.96 3.71 -41.30
N SER A 50 58.74 3.55 -42.32
CA SER A 50 58.31 3.23 -43.70
C SER A 50 57.90 1.76 -43.80
N ILE A 51 56.58 1.49 -43.66
CA ILE A 51 56.04 0.16 -43.96
C ILE A 51 55.45 0.20 -45.37
N HIS A 52 55.83 -0.80 -46.22
CA HIS A 52 55.34 -0.89 -47.60
C HIS A 52 53.81 -0.89 -47.66
N PHE A 53 53.22 -0.17 -48.61
CA PHE A 53 51.74 0.04 -48.72
C PHE A 53 50.94 -1.27 -48.74
N ASN A 54 51.46 -2.33 -49.30
CA ASN A 54 50.82 -3.65 -49.30
C ASN A 54 50.77 -4.28 -47.87
N GLN A 55 51.83 -4.11 -47.09
CA GLN A 55 51.90 -4.62 -45.72
C GLN A 55 50.93 -3.88 -44.78
N GLN A 56 50.68 -2.60 -45.01
CA GLN A 56 49.73 -1.80 -44.26
C GLN A 56 48.32 -2.36 -44.37
N ARG A 57 47.87 -2.77 -45.55
CA ARG A 57 46.56 -3.38 -45.78
C ARG A 57 46.41 -4.70 -45.04
N TYR A 58 47.42 -5.56 -45.04
CA TYR A 58 47.37 -6.83 -44.31
C TYR A 58 47.31 -6.64 -42.79
N ILE A 59 48.04 -5.67 -42.23
CA ILE A 59 48.00 -5.35 -40.80
C ILE A 59 46.59 -4.90 -40.38
N LEU A 60 45.95 -4.00 -41.13
CA LEU A 60 44.57 -3.54 -40.87
C LEU A 60 43.57 -4.68 -41.00
N LEU A 61 43.69 -5.53 -42.01
CA LEU A 61 42.80 -6.67 -42.22
C LEU A 61 42.87 -7.65 -41.06
N ILE A 62 44.06 -7.92 -40.55
CA ILE A 62 44.29 -8.78 -39.39
C ILE A 62 43.77 -8.14 -38.12
N ALA A 63 43.90 -6.80 -37.96
CA ALA A 63 43.31 -6.09 -36.82
C ALA A 63 41.80 -6.26 -36.78
N VAL A 64 41.10 -6.15 -37.91
CA VAL A 64 39.66 -6.36 -38.00
C VAL A 64 39.31 -7.82 -37.70
N ILE A 65 39.92 -8.77 -38.38
CA ILE A 65 39.60 -10.20 -38.22
C ILE A 65 39.90 -10.67 -36.80
N SER A 66 41.05 -10.34 -36.23
CA SER A 66 41.43 -10.74 -34.87
C SER A 66 40.50 -10.10 -33.81
N SER A 67 40.08 -8.83 -34.00
CA SER A 67 39.12 -8.18 -33.11
C SER A 67 37.76 -8.88 -33.14
N ILE A 68 37.23 -9.20 -34.33
CA ILE A 68 35.95 -9.93 -34.50
C ILE A 68 36.02 -11.30 -33.83
N VAL A 69 37.08 -12.07 -34.13
CA VAL A 69 37.22 -13.46 -33.66
C VAL A 69 37.36 -13.49 -32.12
N TRP A 70 38.31 -12.74 -31.57
CA TRP A 70 38.62 -12.86 -30.14
C TRP A 70 37.60 -12.21 -29.23
N THR A 71 36.96 -11.08 -29.63
CA THR A 71 35.84 -10.51 -28.89
C THR A 71 34.62 -11.44 -28.91
N GLY A 72 34.40 -12.15 -30.02
CA GLY A 72 33.36 -13.16 -30.18
C GLY A 72 33.58 -14.40 -29.31
N ILE A 73 34.81 -14.98 -29.36
CA ILE A 73 35.18 -16.18 -28.60
C ILE A 73 35.16 -15.90 -27.09
N CYS A 74 35.76 -14.79 -26.65
CA CYS A 74 35.79 -14.40 -25.25
C CYS A 74 34.44 -13.84 -24.74
N LYS A 75 33.46 -13.68 -25.64
CA LYS A 75 32.10 -13.21 -25.30
C LYS A 75 32.13 -11.92 -24.49
N THR A 76 32.88 -10.93 -24.93
CA THR A 76 33.01 -9.63 -24.24
C THR A 76 31.68 -8.90 -24.10
N TYR A 77 30.69 -9.25 -24.91
CA TYR A 77 29.35 -8.69 -24.97
C TYR A 77 28.34 -9.39 -24.06
N GLU A 78 28.69 -10.53 -23.45
CA GLU A 78 27.86 -11.21 -22.47
C GLU A 78 27.99 -10.55 -21.10
N GLY A 79 27.31 -9.43 -20.90
CA GLY A 79 27.26 -8.74 -19.63
C GLY A 79 26.02 -7.86 -19.55
N ILE A 80 25.41 -7.81 -18.38
CA ILE A 80 24.33 -6.85 -18.11
C ILE A 80 25.03 -5.53 -17.79
N ILE A 81 24.86 -4.50 -18.62
CA ILE A 81 25.44 -3.16 -18.42
C ILE A 81 25.21 -2.63 -17.01
N ARG A 82 24.14 -3.10 -16.37
CA ARG A 82 23.72 -2.73 -15.01
C ARG A 82 24.65 -3.26 -13.91
N TYR A 83 25.37 -4.36 -14.14
CA TYR A 83 26.22 -5.05 -13.15
C TYR A 83 27.53 -5.48 -13.78
N SER A 84 28.32 -4.50 -14.27
CA SER A 84 29.66 -4.83 -14.77
C SER A 84 30.49 -5.42 -13.63
N THR A 85 30.79 -6.70 -13.74
CA THR A 85 31.56 -7.47 -12.75
C THR A 85 33.04 -7.54 -13.15
N LEU A 86 33.91 -7.85 -12.19
CA LEU A 86 35.34 -8.11 -12.44
C LEU A 86 35.55 -9.19 -13.55
N VAL A 87 34.60 -10.11 -13.68
CA VAL A 87 34.62 -11.17 -14.71
C VAL A 87 34.53 -10.61 -16.13
N GLU A 88 33.75 -9.55 -16.36
CA GLU A 88 33.65 -8.93 -17.69
C GLU A 88 34.93 -8.20 -18.07
N LEU A 89 35.56 -7.51 -17.10
CA LEU A 89 36.85 -6.86 -17.31
C LEU A 89 37.95 -7.87 -17.64
N THR A 90 37.98 -9.02 -16.99
CA THR A 90 38.93 -10.08 -17.30
C THR A 90 38.74 -10.66 -18.71
N ARG A 91 37.49 -10.81 -19.20
CA ARG A 91 37.18 -11.24 -20.55
C ARG A 91 37.74 -10.28 -21.61
N ILE A 92 37.65 -8.96 -21.37
CA ILE A 92 38.23 -7.94 -22.25
C ILE A 92 39.75 -8.09 -22.30
N ILE A 93 40.41 -8.24 -21.15
CA ILE A 93 41.87 -8.42 -21.08
C ILE A 93 42.29 -9.67 -21.86
N TYR A 94 41.62 -10.81 -21.67
CA TYR A 94 41.93 -12.05 -22.40
C TYR A 94 41.72 -11.90 -23.89
N ALA A 95 40.63 -11.26 -24.34
CA ALA A 95 40.37 -11.03 -25.75
C ALA A 95 41.50 -10.19 -26.41
N MET A 96 41.91 -9.11 -25.74
CA MET A 96 42.98 -8.24 -26.27
C MET A 96 44.36 -8.91 -26.20
N LEU A 97 44.63 -9.75 -25.20
CA LEU A 97 45.86 -10.54 -25.12
C LEU A 97 45.94 -11.55 -26.27
N LEU A 98 44.84 -12.26 -26.57
CA LEU A 98 44.80 -13.20 -27.70
C LEU A 98 44.92 -12.47 -29.04
N LYS A 99 44.36 -11.27 -29.18
CA LYS A 99 44.57 -10.39 -30.32
C LYS A 99 46.07 -10.03 -30.49
N ALA A 100 46.72 -9.62 -29.39
CA ALA A 100 48.17 -9.31 -29.43
C ALA A 100 49.01 -10.52 -29.82
N LEU A 101 48.70 -11.73 -29.35
CA LEU A 101 49.34 -12.97 -29.74
C LEU A 101 49.18 -13.27 -31.25
N THR A 102 48.00 -12.99 -31.83
CA THR A 102 47.80 -13.15 -33.28
C THR A 102 48.66 -12.18 -34.09
N PHE A 103 48.88 -10.96 -33.60
CA PHE A 103 49.80 -10.01 -34.22
C PHE A 103 51.27 -10.49 -34.16
N VAL A 104 51.70 -11.03 -33.01
CA VAL A 104 53.07 -11.60 -32.88
C VAL A 104 53.24 -12.76 -33.85
N LEU A 105 52.28 -13.68 -33.95
CA LEU A 105 52.34 -14.82 -34.86
C LEU A 105 52.37 -14.37 -36.31
N PHE A 106 51.56 -13.39 -36.69
CA PHE A 106 51.55 -12.85 -38.04
C PHE A 106 52.87 -12.16 -38.38
N ALA A 107 53.43 -11.35 -37.46
CA ALA A 107 54.71 -10.72 -37.63
C ALA A 107 55.83 -11.75 -37.81
N TYR A 108 55.77 -12.86 -37.07
CA TYR A 108 56.77 -13.96 -37.22
C TYR A 108 56.71 -14.65 -38.59
N ILE A 109 55.49 -14.80 -39.15
CA ILE A 109 55.33 -15.47 -40.46
C ILE A 109 55.68 -14.57 -41.64
N THR A 110 55.43 -13.24 -41.54
CA THR A 110 55.49 -12.33 -42.70
C THR A 110 56.75 -11.46 -42.76
N LEU A 111 57.50 -11.37 -41.68
CA LEU A 111 58.70 -10.53 -41.59
C LEU A 111 59.93 -11.39 -41.36
N ASP A 112 60.92 -11.26 -42.24
CA ASP A 112 62.20 -11.98 -42.14
C ASP A 112 63.01 -11.57 -40.89
N TYR A 113 62.69 -10.44 -40.27
CA TYR A 113 63.32 -9.93 -39.07
C TYR A 113 62.31 -9.17 -38.18
N ILE A 114 62.10 -9.64 -36.97
CA ILE A 114 61.24 -8.98 -35.97
C ILE A 114 62.11 -8.07 -35.11
N GLY A 115 62.16 -6.79 -35.46
CA GLY A 115 62.90 -5.80 -34.68
C GLY A 115 62.11 -5.46 -33.35
N LEU A 116 62.84 -4.99 -32.33
CA LEU A 116 62.33 -4.53 -31.07
C LEU A 116 61.13 -3.55 -31.19
N PHE A 117 61.06 -2.81 -32.27
CA PHE A 117 60.01 -1.85 -32.60
C PHE A 117 58.63 -2.47 -32.82
N ILE A 118 58.58 -3.66 -33.42
CA ILE A 118 57.31 -4.32 -33.70
C ILE A 118 56.64 -4.75 -32.40
N TYR A 119 57.42 -5.23 -31.44
CA TYR A 119 56.93 -5.55 -30.09
C TYR A 119 56.37 -4.32 -29.37
N SER A 120 57.02 -3.15 -29.54
CA SER A 120 56.52 -1.89 -28.96
C SER A 120 55.18 -1.48 -29.53
N ILE A 121 54.93 -1.67 -30.83
CA ILE A 121 53.62 -1.40 -31.46
C ILE A 121 52.56 -2.34 -30.90
N ILE A 122 52.82 -3.64 -30.81
CA ILE A 122 51.90 -4.65 -30.33
C ILE A 122 51.55 -4.41 -28.86
N ILE A 123 52.51 -4.12 -28.00
CA ILE A 123 52.31 -3.83 -26.58
C ILE A 123 51.47 -2.56 -26.40
N THR A 124 51.78 -1.51 -27.18
CA THR A 124 51.03 -0.24 -27.13
C THR A 124 49.60 -0.42 -27.61
N ASP A 125 49.37 -1.23 -28.69
CA ASP A 125 48.01 -1.55 -29.14
C ASP A 125 47.24 -2.34 -28.09
N PHE A 126 47.86 -3.33 -27.44
CA PHE A 126 47.26 -4.07 -26.36
C PHE A 126 46.81 -3.16 -25.20
N ILE A 127 47.72 -2.32 -24.69
CA ILE A 127 47.42 -1.40 -23.56
C ILE A 127 46.32 -0.40 -23.95
N SER A 128 46.44 0.21 -25.15
CA SER A 128 45.47 1.19 -25.64
C SER A 128 44.09 0.58 -25.86
N SER A 129 43.99 -0.61 -26.45
CA SER A 129 42.75 -1.32 -26.70
C SER A 129 42.07 -1.70 -25.37
N VAL A 130 42.80 -2.26 -24.40
CA VAL A 130 42.27 -2.58 -23.06
C VAL A 130 41.78 -1.32 -22.37
N PHE A 131 42.59 -0.26 -22.36
CA PHE A 131 42.22 1.00 -21.73
C PHE A 131 40.94 1.61 -22.33
N LEU A 132 40.87 1.67 -23.67
CA LEU A 132 39.72 2.25 -24.37
C LEU A 132 38.43 1.47 -24.09
N LEU A 133 38.49 0.13 -24.15
CA LEU A 133 37.31 -0.73 -23.86
C LEU A 133 36.89 -0.65 -22.40
N MET A 134 37.82 -0.58 -21.44
CA MET A 134 37.52 -0.40 -20.05
C MET A 134 36.89 0.97 -19.75
N CYS A 135 37.47 2.04 -20.31
CA CYS A 135 36.89 3.39 -20.15
C CYS A 135 35.48 3.48 -20.68
N THR A 136 35.20 2.92 -21.84
CA THR A 136 33.83 2.92 -22.40
C THR A 136 32.86 2.14 -21.55
N ARG A 137 33.26 1.02 -20.92
CA ARG A 137 32.41 0.29 -19.95
C ARG A 137 32.10 1.16 -18.73
N ILE A 138 33.10 1.77 -18.13
CA ILE A 138 32.91 2.64 -16.95
C ILE A 138 32.02 3.83 -17.29
N LEU A 139 32.25 4.47 -18.45
CA LEU A 139 31.44 5.61 -18.88
C LEU A 139 30.00 5.21 -19.17
N THR A 140 29.73 4.08 -19.82
CA THR A 140 28.37 3.60 -20.09
C THR A 140 27.62 3.26 -18.79
N VAL A 141 28.28 2.61 -17.82
CA VAL A 141 27.70 2.33 -16.50
C VAL A 141 27.36 3.63 -15.76
N ASN A 142 28.31 4.57 -15.68
CA ASN A 142 28.09 5.84 -15.01
C ASN A 142 26.98 6.68 -15.69
N PHE A 143 26.96 6.72 -17.02
CA PHE A 143 25.91 7.40 -17.78
C PHE A 143 24.53 6.77 -17.52
N TYR A 144 24.45 5.45 -17.52
CA TYR A 144 23.21 4.73 -17.20
C TYR A 144 22.71 5.07 -15.79
N TYR A 145 23.57 5.05 -14.77
CA TYR A 145 23.20 5.43 -13.40
C TYR A 145 22.79 6.89 -13.30
N HIS A 146 23.48 7.78 -14.00
CA HIS A 146 23.10 9.20 -14.02
C HIS A 146 21.72 9.41 -14.66
N LEU A 147 21.47 8.74 -15.78
CA LEU A 147 20.20 8.78 -16.48
C LEU A 147 19.06 8.20 -15.63
N LEU A 148 19.30 7.10 -14.92
CA LEU A 148 18.35 6.54 -13.95
C LEU A 148 18.03 7.52 -12.83
N GLN A 149 19.00 8.23 -12.30
CA GLN A 149 18.75 9.25 -11.25
C GLN A 149 17.89 10.40 -11.79
N LEU A 150 18.10 10.85 -13.02
CA LEU A 150 17.29 11.90 -13.66
C LEU A 150 15.85 11.46 -13.97
N LEU A 151 15.63 10.17 -14.22
CA LEU A 151 14.34 9.59 -14.57
C LEU A 151 13.55 9.09 -13.33
N LYS A 152 14.22 8.86 -12.20
CA LYS A 152 13.55 8.48 -10.93
C LYS A 152 12.69 9.64 -10.46
N LYS A 153 11.45 9.33 -10.02
CA LYS A 153 10.62 10.30 -9.29
C LYS A 153 11.38 10.77 -8.05
N PRO A 154 11.28 12.05 -7.68
CA PRO A 154 11.88 12.52 -6.44
C PRO A 154 11.34 11.68 -5.28
N ARG A 155 12.23 11.04 -4.53
CA ARG A 155 11.85 10.27 -3.35
C ARG A 155 11.44 11.21 -2.25
N GLN A 156 10.40 10.84 -1.49
CA GLN A 156 9.96 11.63 -0.34
C GLN A 156 11.01 11.57 0.77
N ALA A 157 11.53 12.73 1.15
CA ALA A 157 12.45 12.87 2.28
C ALA A 157 11.73 12.49 3.58
N THR A 158 12.14 11.41 4.20
CA THR A 158 11.37 10.73 5.25
C THR A 158 12.16 10.56 6.52
N LEU A 159 11.54 10.82 7.66
CA LEU A 159 12.03 10.47 8.98
C LEU A 159 11.14 9.41 9.63
N ILE A 160 11.73 8.52 10.42
CA ILE A 160 11.01 7.50 11.19
C ILE A 160 10.95 7.93 12.64
N TYR A 161 9.75 7.95 13.23
CA TYR A 161 9.56 8.29 14.64
C TYR A 161 9.84 7.09 15.53
N GLY A 162 10.65 7.32 16.57
CA GLY A 162 11.03 6.29 17.53
C GLY A 162 12.20 5.40 17.06
N ILE A 163 12.93 4.86 18.04
CA ILE A 163 14.05 3.95 17.82
C ILE A 163 13.64 2.58 18.34
N SER A 164 13.45 1.63 17.42
CA SER A 164 13.11 0.25 17.72
C SER A 164 13.67 -0.69 16.65
N GLU A 165 13.75 -1.97 16.94
CA GLU A 165 14.15 -3.00 15.96
C GLU A 165 13.23 -2.99 14.72
N ARG A 166 11.94 -2.76 14.93
CA ARG A 166 10.95 -2.61 13.85
C ARG A 166 11.26 -1.42 12.95
N GLY A 167 11.65 -0.28 13.55
CA GLY A 167 12.03 0.92 12.82
C GLY A 167 13.27 0.70 11.97
N ILE A 168 14.28 0.00 12.49
CA ILE A 168 15.50 -0.37 11.77
C ILE A 168 15.17 -1.28 10.59
N SER A 169 14.34 -2.29 10.81
CA SER A 169 13.91 -3.22 9.77
C SER A 169 13.12 -2.50 8.67
N LEU A 170 12.23 -1.58 9.03
CA LEU A 170 11.50 -0.73 8.09
C LEU A 170 12.43 0.19 7.30
N ALA A 171 13.40 0.84 7.96
CA ALA A 171 14.38 1.70 7.29
C ALA A 171 15.21 0.93 6.27
N ASN A 172 15.66 -0.27 6.60
CA ASN A 172 16.39 -1.15 5.70
C ASN A 172 15.52 -1.61 4.51
N TYR A 173 14.25 -1.94 4.73
CA TYR A 173 13.30 -2.27 3.66
C TYR A 173 13.08 -1.08 2.72
N LEU A 174 12.88 0.12 3.26
CA LEU A 174 12.66 1.34 2.48
C LEU A 174 13.90 1.81 1.70
N ARG A 175 15.09 1.32 2.06
CA ARG A 175 16.34 1.59 1.32
C ARG A 175 16.35 0.95 -0.06
N SER A 176 15.54 -0.07 -0.32
CA SER A 176 15.47 -0.74 -1.62
C SER A 176 15.13 0.23 -2.75
N GLU A 177 15.65 -0.04 -3.96
CA GLU A 177 15.58 0.89 -5.09
C GLU A 177 14.17 1.23 -5.56
N ASN A 178 13.19 0.38 -5.29
CA ASN A 178 11.81 0.53 -5.78
C ASN A 178 10.87 1.32 -4.85
N ASN A 179 11.35 1.79 -3.70
CA ASN A 179 10.52 2.52 -2.74
C ASN A 179 10.51 4.04 -3.01
N PRO A 180 9.35 4.70 -2.85
CA PRO A 180 9.22 6.15 -3.05
C PRO A 180 9.80 6.97 -1.89
N TYR A 181 10.27 6.32 -0.82
CA TYR A 181 10.76 6.97 0.40
C TYR A 181 12.29 7.00 0.43
N ASN A 182 12.84 8.12 0.90
CA ASN A 182 14.26 8.29 1.19
C ASN A 182 14.42 8.56 2.69
N VAL A 183 14.79 7.55 3.44
CA VAL A 183 14.92 7.64 4.90
C VAL A 183 16.21 8.37 5.25
N PHE A 184 16.10 9.55 5.87
CA PHE A 184 17.23 10.37 6.36
C PHE A 184 17.69 9.94 7.74
N GLY A 185 16.76 9.42 8.57
CA GLY A 185 17.09 9.01 9.92
C GLY A 185 15.88 8.79 10.82
N PHE A 186 16.17 8.74 12.10
CA PHE A 186 15.19 8.56 13.17
C PHE A 186 15.02 9.84 13.96
N ILE A 187 13.80 10.13 14.42
CA ILE A 187 13.51 11.21 15.37
C ILE A 187 13.03 10.61 16.69
N THR A 188 13.46 11.19 17.81
CA THR A 188 13.09 10.74 19.15
C THR A 188 13.14 11.87 20.15
N ARG A 189 12.28 11.81 21.19
CA ARG A 189 12.34 12.70 22.38
C ARG A 189 13.07 12.06 23.56
N LYS A 190 13.38 10.75 23.52
CA LYS A 190 13.99 10.04 24.64
C LYS A 190 15.46 10.43 24.78
N PRO A 191 15.86 11.09 25.89
CA PRO A 191 17.24 11.56 26.10
C PRO A 191 18.26 10.43 26.26
N GLU A 192 17.82 9.21 26.61
CA GLU A 192 18.66 8.01 26.72
C GLU A 192 19.37 7.68 25.40
N ASN A 193 18.82 8.12 24.29
CA ASN A 193 19.37 7.93 22.96
C ASN A 193 20.41 9.01 22.55
N LYS A 194 20.74 9.96 23.42
CA LYS A 194 21.80 10.97 23.18
C LYS A 194 23.19 10.35 22.92
N LYS A 195 23.42 9.13 23.40
CA LYS A 195 24.69 8.41 23.24
C LYS A 195 24.99 8.01 21.80
N TYR A 196 23.97 7.83 20.97
CA TYR A 196 24.12 7.31 19.61
C TYR A 196 23.75 8.39 18.60
N ARG A 197 24.75 8.94 17.90
CA ARG A 197 24.51 9.87 16.77
C ARG A 197 24.07 9.16 15.49
N ARG A 198 24.38 7.87 15.36
CA ARG A 198 24.02 7.05 14.20
C ARG A 198 23.63 5.63 14.62
N LEU A 199 22.62 5.08 13.96
CA LEU A 199 22.16 3.71 14.14
C LEU A 199 22.07 3.04 12.77
N VAL A 200 22.82 1.96 12.53
CA VAL A 200 22.85 1.21 11.25
C VAL A 200 23.07 2.14 10.03
N GLY A 201 23.89 3.19 10.20
CA GLY A 201 24.18 4.17 9.14
C GLY A 201 23.19 5.33 9.03
N TYR A 202 22.07 5.31 9.75
CA TYR A 202 21.10 6.40 9.80
C TYR A 202 21.38 7.35 10.96
N GLN A 203 21.15 8.64 10.74
CA GLN A 203 21.32 9.66 11.76
C GLN A 203 20.13 9.67 12.74
N ILE A 204 20.41 9.91 14.03
CA ILE A 204 19.39 10.08 15.06
C ILE A 204 19.27 11.57 15.37
N TYR A 205 18.06 12.08 15.28
CA TYR A 205 17.72 13.47 15.60
C TYR A 205 16.92 13.50 16.90
N LEU A 206 17.48 14.16 17.90
CA LEU A 206 16.80 14.39 19.17
C LEU A 206 15.98 15.68 19.07
N ILE A 207 14.73 15.61 19.49
CA ILE A 207 13.85 16.77 19.56
C ILE A 207 13.69 17.14 21.04
N ASP A 208 14.26 18.28 21.43
CA ASP A 208 14.20 18.75 22.81
C ASP A 208 13.22 19.93 22.99
N GLU A 209 12.95 20.72 21.92
CA GLU A 209 12.08 21.90 21.96
C GLU A 209 11.40 22.16 20.60
N GLU A 210 10.30 22.90 20.57
CA GLU A 210 9.54 23.25 19.35
C GLU A 210 10.40 23.93 18.28
N ASN A 211 11.38 24.75 18.69
CA ASN A 211 12.33 25.40 17.77
C ASN A 211 13.27 24.42 17.08
N SER A 212 13.54 23.25 17.66
CA SER A 212 14.39 22.23 17.04
C SER A 212 13.67 21.49 15.91
N LEU A 213 12.34 21.32 16.00
CA LEU A 213 11.52 20.76 14.92
C LEU A 213 11.61 21.61 13.65
N ARG A 214 11.30 22.91 13.75
CA ARG A 214 11.33 23.82 12.58
C ARG A 214 12.69 23.83 11.89
N LYS A 215 13.78 23.89 12.67
CA LYS A 215 15.14 23.88 12.16
C LYS A 215 15.48 22.56 11.46
N LEU A 216 15.08 21.44 12.05
CA LEU A 216 15.31 20.11 11.49
C LEU A 216 14.60 19.94 10.16
N PHE A 217 13.30 20.22 10.11
CA PHE A 217 12.47 20.02 8.92
C PHE A 217 12.85 20.96 7.78
N SER A 218 13.19 22.22 8.07
CA SER A 218 13.67 23.17 7.06
C SER A 218 15.04 22.79 6.49
N THR A 219 15.96 22.32 7.33
CA THR A 219 17.32 21.94 6.91
C THR A 219 17.31 20.67 6.07
N LEU A 220 16.56 19.65 6.46
CA LEU A 220 16.50 18.37 5.76
C LEU A 220 15.46 18.34 4.65
N LYS A 221 14.62 19.38 4.51
CA LYS A 221 13.49 19.43 3.58
C LYS A 221 12.63 18.16 3.68
N VAL A 222 12.37 17.72 4.91
CA VAL A 222 11.55 16.54 5.19
C VAL A 222 10.11 16.83 4.78
N ASN A 223 9.51 15.88 4.07
CA ASN A 223 8.13 15.98 3.62
C ASN A 223 7.29 14.76 4.02
N CYS A 224 7.86 13.82 4.77
CA CYS A 224 7.14 12.66 5.29
C CYS A 224 7.68 12.22 6.65
N ILE A 225 6.79 11.85 7.58
CA ILE A 225 7.11 11.21 8.86
C ILE A 225 6.42 9.86 8.90
N LEU A 226 7.15 8.82 9.29
CA LEU A 226 6.62 7.45 9.46
C LEU A 226 6.55 7.12 10.95
N PHE A 227 5.36 6.78 11.42
CA PHE A 227 5.13 6.23 12.76
C PHE A 227 5.06 4.71 12.68
N LEU A 228 5.57 4.02 13.71
CA LEU A 228 5.62 2.56 13.76
C LEU A 228 4.40 1.94 14.43
N SER A 229 3.72 2.72 15.27
CA SER A 229 2.53 2.30 16.00
C SER A 229 1.59 3.46 16.25
N HIS A 230 0.34 3.15 16.61
CA HIS A 230 -0.62 4.15 17.07
C HIS A 230 -0.19 4.78 18.41
N THR A 231 0.51 4.03 19.26
CA THR A 231 1.05 4.55 20.51
C THR A 231 2.13 5.59 20.29
N ASP A 232 3.00 5.40 19.30
CA ASP A 232 4.03 6.40 18.95
C ASP A 232 3.40 7.71 18.47
N LEU A 233 2.32 7.61 17.72
CA LEU A 233 1.57 8.73 17.19
C LEU A 233 0.86 9.52 18.29
N ARG A 234 0.34 8.84 19.32
CA ARG A 234 -0.33 9.46 20.47
C ARG A 234 0.64 10.08 21.46
N ASN A 235 1.83 9.50 21.60
CA ASN A 235 2.83 9.97 22.56
C ASN A 235 3.47 11.29 22.16
N ASP A 236 3.26 11.78 20.93
CA ASP A 236 3.84 13.03 20.45
C ASP A 236 2.87 13.84 19.58
N GLU A 237 1.84 14.37 20.26
CA GLU A 237 0.82 15.23 19.62
C GLU A 237 1.44 16.47 18.95
N GLU A 238 2.51 17.01 19.50
CA GLU A 238 3.20 18.20 18.99
C GLU A 238 3.83 17.95 17.61
N ILE A 239 4.48 16.79 17.40
CA ILE A 239 5.02 16.42 16.07
C ILE A 239 3.88 16.19 15.08
N VAL A 240 2.79 15.60 15.53
CA VAL A 240 1.61 15.36 14.68
C VAL A 240 0.99 16.71 14.28
N GLN A 241 0.78 17.61 15.24
CA GLN A 241 0.24 18.94 14.99
C GLN A 241 1.15 19.74 14.05
N TYR A 242 2.46 19.76 14.33
CA TYR A 242 3.45 20.42 13.48
C TYR A 242 3.42 19.86 12.04
N GLY A 243 3.32 18.54 11.89
CA GLY A 243 3.23 17.87 10.58
C GLY A 243 1.99 18.29 9.81
N LEU A 244 0.83 18.37 10.49
CA LEU A 244 -0.43 18.79 9.89
C LEU A 244 -0.40 20.26 9.46
N GLU A 245 0.09 21.15 10.31
CA GLU A 245 0.20 22.60 10.04
C GLU A 245 1.16 22.92 8.88
N ASN A 246 2.23 22.14 8.73
CA ASN A 246 3.24 22.35 7.69
C ASN A 246 3.10 21.44 6.48
N HIS A 247 1.94 20.80 6.29
CA HIS A 247 1.62 19.91 5.15
C HIS A 247 2.63 18.75 4.97
N ILE A 248 3.23 18.27 6.07
CA ILE A 248 4.10 17.11 6.07
C ILE A 248 3.24 15.85 6.01
N CYS A 249 3.57 14.94 5.11
CA CYS A 249 2.86 13.67 4.97
C CYS A 249 3.10 12.79 6.21
N LEU A 250 2.07 12.53 6.98
CA LEU A 250 2.14 11.63 8.14
C LEU A 250 1.63 10.25 7.73
N ARG A 251 2.42 9.21 7.95
CA ARG A 251 2.08 7.84 7.62
C ARG A 251 2.34 6.90 8.79
N ILE A 252 1.57 5.82 8.83
CA ILE A 252 1.75 4.76 9.81
C ILE A 252 2.12 3.46 9.09
N ALA A 253 3.07 2.73 9.68
CA ALA A 253 3.41 1.41 9.23
C ALA A 253 2.35 0.40 9.72
N PRO A 254 1.89 -0.54 8.88
CA PRO A 254 0.96 -1.58 9.31
C PRO A 254 1.61 -2.47 10.39
N PHE A 255 0.76 -3.11 11.22
CA PHE A 255 1.23 -4.07 12.20
C PHE A 255 1.97 -5.22 11.48
N LEU A 256 3.25 -5.38 11.80
CA LEU A 256 4.07 -6.45 11.27
C LEU A 256 3.99 -7.62 12.24
N THR A 257 3.21 -8.63 11.92
CA THR A 257 3.34 -9.95 12.54
C THR A 257 4.56 -10.66 11.94
N GLU A 258 5.19 -11.55 12.67
CA GLU A 258 6.41 -12.27 12.25
C GLU A 258 6.28 -13.03 10.93
N GLN A 259 5.05 -13.27 10.47
CA GLN A 259 4.73 -13.93 9.18
C GLN A 259 4.47 -12.97 8.02
N THR A 260 4.53 -11.64 8.23
CA THR A 260 4.23 -10.68 7.16
C THR A 260 5.42 -10.58 6.20
N GLN A 261 5.23 -11.02 4.97
CA GLN A 261 6.24 -10.84 3.91
C GLN A 261 6.43 -9.35 3.64
N TRP A 262 7.64 -8.83 3.84
CA TRP A 262 8.05 -7.43 3.64
C TRP A 262 7.66 -6.88 2.26
N ASN A 263 7.51 -7.73 1.25
CA ASN A 263 7.14 -7.35 -0.12
C ASN A 263 5.72 -6.76 -0.27
N LYS A 264 4.88 -6.77 0.77
CA LYS A 264 3.49 -6.29 0.74
C LYS A 264 3.19 -5.15 1.71
N ILE A 265 4.21 -4.51 2.29
CA ILE A 265 3.99 -3.39 3.22
C ILE A 265 3.46 -2.19 2.44
N GLN A 266 2.21 -1.83 2.67
CA GLN A 266 1.61 -0.59 2.19
C GLN A 266 1.54 0.40 3.34
N LEU A 267 2.38 1.44 3.28
CA LEU A 267 2.30 2.56 4.21
C LEU A 267 1.02 3.35 3.90
N ARG A 268 0.15 3.52 4.90
CA ARG A 268 -1.09 4.29 4.76
C ARG A 268 -0.96 5.67 5.39
N ASN A 269 -1.71 6.63 4.87
CA ASN A 269 -1.85 7.93 5.52
C ASN A 269 -2.53 7.75 6.88
N ILE A 270 -2.14 8.60 7.84
CA ILE A 270 -2.84 8.68 9.12
C ILE A 270 -4.28 9.10 8.85
N GLN A 271 -5.22 8.34 9.40
CA GLN A 271 -6.63 8.65 9.41
C GLN A 271 -7.00 9.34 10.73
N ILE A 272 -8.15 10.01 10.75
CA ILE A 272 -8.63 10.68 11.97
C ILE A 272 -8.86 9.66 13.10
N GLU A 273 -9.22 8.45 12.72
CA GLU A 273 -9.42 7.31 13.63
C GLU A 273 -8.13 6.96 14.40
N ASP A 274 -6.97 7.12 13.77
CA ASP A 274 -5.66 6.87 14.40
C ASP A 274 -5.33 7.89 15.52
N LEU A 275 -5.99 9.06 15.50
CA LEU A 275 -5.82 10.13 16.47
C LEU A 275 -6.72 10.00 17.70
N LEU A 276 -7.59 8.97 17.74
CA LEU A 276 -8.40 8.72 18.94
C LEU A 276 -7.49 8.35 20.12
N SER A 277 -7.66 9.07 21.23
CA SER A 277 -6.79 8.96 22.42
C SER A 277 -7.09 7.74 23.30
N ARG A 278 -7.95 6.81 22.89
CA ARG A 278 -8.27 5.60 23.66
C ARG A 278 -7.78 4.33 22.96
N GLU A 279 -7.51 3.30 23.74
CA GLU A 279 -7.21 1.97 23.22
C GLU A 279 -8.45 1.37 22.55
N GLU A 280 -8.24 0.65 21.45
CA GLU A 280 -9.32 -0.13 20.84
C GLU A 280 -9.77 -1.22 21.81
N ILE A 281 -11.08 -1.41 21.89
CA ILE A 281 -11.67 -2.46 22.72
C ILE A 281 -11.31 -3.81 22.09
N ASN A 282 -10.52 -4.59 22.81
CA ASN A 282 -10.22 -5.97 22.44
C ASN A 282 -11.29 -6.90 23.00
N ILE A 283 -12.03 -7.53 22.12
CA ILE A 283 -13.09 -8.49 22.44
C ILE A 283 -12.54 -9.90 22.25
N ASP A 284 -12.86 -10.80 23.18
CA ASP A 284 -12.59 -12.22 23.02
C ASP A 284 -13.51 -12.83 21.94
N LEU A 285 -12.97 -12.97 20.74
CA LEU A 285 -13.71 -13.51 19.60
C LEU A 285 -13.82 -15.04 19.59
N ASP A 286 -13.13 -15.75 20.48
CA ASP A 286 -13.11 -17.23 20.43
C ASP A 286 -14.44 -17.85 20.86
N ASN A 287 -15.12 -17.26 21.85
CA ASN A 287 -16.45 -17.68 22.25
C ASN A 287 -17.49 -17.38 21.16
N ILE A 288 -17.41 -16.21 20.54
CA ILE A 288 -18.29 -15.79 19.44
C ILE A 288 -18.10 -16.73 18.23
N ARG A 289 -16.87 -17.16 17.95
CA ARG A 289 -16.55 -18.06 16.84
C ARG A 289 -17.29 -19.40 16.94
N ASN A 290 -17.40 -19.97 18.13
CA ASN A 290 -18.08 -21.23 18.34
C ASN A 290 -19.58 -21.12 18.07
N GLU A 291 -20.23 -20.04 18.50
CA GLU A 291 -21.66 -19.83 18.30
C GLU A 291 -22.04 -19.54 16.84
N LEU A 292 -21.20 -18.76 16.14
CA LEU A 292 -21.46 -18.40 14.75
C LEU A 292 -21.09 -19.50 13.75
N SER A 293 -20.26 -20.48 14.15
CA SER A 293 -19.81 -21.54 13.23
C SER A 293 -20.99 -22.34 12.69
N GLY A 294 -21.00 -22.50 11.35
CA GLY A 294 -22.04 -23.25 10.63
C GLY A 294 -23.41 -22.57 10.56
N SER A 295 -23.57 -21.34 11.04
CA SER A 295 -24.83 -20.59 11.01
C SER A 295 -25.04 -19.88 9.66
N VAL A 296 -26.32 -19.64 9.33
CA VAL A 296 -26.75 -18.76 8.24
C VAL A 296 -27.09 -17.39 8.85
N ILE A 297 -26.42 -16.34 8.41
CA ILE A 297 -26.56 -15.00 8.95
C ILE A 297 -27.05 -14.04 7.87
N MET A 298 -28.07 -13.26 8.18
CA MET A 298 -28.55 -12.18 7.32
C MET A 298 -28.21 -10.82 7.93
N VAL A 299 -27.62 -9.94 7.12
CA VAL A 299 -27.38 -8.54 7.48
C VAL A 299 -28.26 -7.66 6.60
N THR A 300 -29.18 -6.90 7.19
CA THR A 300 -29.97 -5.91 6.47
C THR A 300 -29.30 -4.55 6.51
N GLY A 301 -29.44 -3.75 5.46
CA GLY A 301 -28.63 -2.55 5.32
C GLY A 301 -27.14 -2.91 5.10
N ALA A 302 -26.89 -4.05 4.47
CA ALA A 302 -25.56 -4.65 4.29
C ALA A 302 -24.59 -3.77 3.49
N ALA A 303 -25.11 -2.87 2.65
CA ALA A 303 -24.31 -1.92 1.89
C ALA A 303 -24.05 -0.59 2.63
N GLY A 304 -24.64 -0.39 3.82
CA GLY A 304 -24.36 0.75 4.69
C GLY A 304 -23.03 0.66 5.40
N SER A 305 -22.58 1.77 6.05
CA SER A 305 -21.28 1.83 6.74
C SER A 305 -21.12 0.76 7.83
N ILE A 306 -22.15 0.55 8.66
CA ILE A 306 -22.14 -0.47 9.72
C ILE A 306 -22.38 -1.87 9.12
N GLY A 307 -23.39 -2.02 8.25
CA GLY A 307 -23.72 -3.31 7.65
C GLY A 307 -22.57 -3.92 6.86
N SER A 308 -21.86 -3.14 6.05
CA SER A 308 -20.73 -3.64 5.28
C SER A 308 -19.56 -4.06 6.15
N GLU A 309 -19.29 -3.35 7.24
CA GLU A 309 -18.24 -3.75 8.17
C GLU A 309 -18.62 -4.99 8.99
N LEU A 310 -19.87 -5.07 9.44
CA LEU A 310 -20.39 -6.32 10.04
C LEU A 310 -20.20 -7.51 9.08
N CYS A 311 -20.48 -7.33 7.80
CA CYS A 311 -20.24 -8.39 6.80
C CYS A 311 -18.76 -8.75 6.69
N ARG A 312 -17.84 -7.78 6.77
CA ARG A 312 -16.38 -8.04 6.77
C ARG A 312 -15.94 -8.83 7.99
N GLU A 313 -16.37 -8.39 9.18
CA GLU A 313 -16.06 -9.09 10.45
C GLU A 313 -16.67 -10.50 10.45
N LEU A 314 -17.92 -10.67 10.01
CA LEU A 314 -18.60 -11.96 9.92
C LEU A 314 -17.91 -12.94 8.95
N CYS A 315 -17.32 -12.47 7.85
CA CYS A 315 -16.53 -13.29 6.94
C CYS A 315 -15.27 -13.90 7.56
N CYS A 316 -14.79 -13.36 8.70
CA CYS A 316 -13.67 -13.94 9.45
C CYS A 316 -14.06 -15.24 10.19
N PHE A 317 -15.36 -15.50 10.38
CA PHE A 317 -15.87 -16.70 11.02
C PHE A 317 -16.24 -17.78 10.02
N ASN A 318 -16.38 -19.02 10.48
CA ASN A 318 -16.74 -20.15 9.64
C ASN A 318 -18.26 -20.31 9.50
N LEU A 319 -18.90 -19.37 8.80
CA LEU A 319 -20.33 -19.36 8.57
C LEU A 319 -20.72 -20.40 7.49
N LYS A 320 -21.93 -20.95 7.58
CA LYS A 320 -22.53 -21.71 6.48
C LYS A 320 -22.87 -20.79 5.30
N GLN A 321 -23.46 -19.62 5.56
CA GLN A 321 -23.78 -18.61 4.56
C GLN A 321 -23.95 -17.23 5.17
N LEU A 322 -23.46 -16.19 4.46
CA LEU A 322 -23.70 -14.78 4.78
C LEU A 322 -24.62 -14.17 3.72
N ILE A 323 -25.74 -13.60 4.13
CA ILE A 323 -26.73 -12.98 3.27
C ILE A 323 -26.64 -11.45 3.41
N LEU A 324 -26.36 -10.78 2.29
CA LEU A 324 -26.30 -9.32 2.19
C LEU A 324 -27.64 -8.82 1.68
N PHE A 325 -28.50 -8.30 2.57
CA PHE A 325 -29.81 -7.80 2.19
C PHE A 325 -29.82 -6.27 2.21
N ASP A 326 -29.94 -5.65 1.04
CA ASP A 326 -29.98 -4.18 0.91
C ASP A 326 -30.85 -3.76 -0.28
N PHE A 327 -31.39 -2.54 -0.24
CA PHE A 327 -32.20 -1.99 -1.34
C PHE A 327 -31.34 -1.39 -2.46
N SER A 328 -30.09 -1.00 -2.16
CA SER A 328 -29.19 -0.35 -3.10
C SER A 328 -28.43 -1.39 -3.93
N GLU A 329 -28.76 -1.50 -5.20
CA GLU A 329 -28.11 -2.47 -6.11
C GLU A 329 -26.60 -2.21 -6.23
N THR A 330 -26.20 -0.99 -6.60
CA THR A 330 -24.78 -0.66 -6.86
C THR A 330 -23.91 -0.87 -5.61
N ALA A 331 -24.36 -0.35 -4.46
CA ALA A 331 -23.58 -0.48 -3.24
C ALA A 331 -23.49 -1.94 -2.75
N THR A 332 -24.56 -2.74 -2.94
CA THR A 332 -24.54 -4.18 -2.64
C THR A 332 -23.58 -4.94 -3.53
N TYR A 333 -23.55 -4.63 -4.81
CA TYR A 333 -22.60 -5.21 -5.77
C TYR A 333 -21.14 -4.90 -5.39
N GLU A 334 -20.83 -3.66 -5.02
CA GLU A 334 -19.49 -3.27 -4.60
C GLU A 334 -19.02 -4.05 -3.37
N VAL A 335 -19.89 -4.19 -2.34
CA VAL A 335 -19.59 -4.97 -1.13
C VAL A 335 -19.42 -6.46 -1.45
N ASP A 336 -20.28 -7.03 -2.29
CA ASP A 336 -20.20 -8.43 -2.71
C ASP A 336 -18.88 -8.73 -3.43
N MET A 337 -18.49 -7.86 -4.37
CA MET A 337 -17.22 -8.00 -5.10
C MET A 337 -16.00 -7.88 -4.19
N GLU A 338 -16.03 -6.93 -3.24
CA GLU A 338 -14.96 -6.78 -2.26
C GLU A 338 -14.81 -8.03 -1.39
N LEU A 339 -15.93 -8.50 -0.82
CA LEU A 339 -15.92 -9.63 0.10
C LEU A 339 -15.52 -10.93 -0.61
N LYS A 340 -16.03 -11.22 -1.80
CA LYS A 340 -15.63 -12.41 -2.59
C LYS A 340 -14.16 -12.39 -2.98
N LYS A 341 -13.61 -11.22 -3.28
CA LYS A 341 -12.18 -11.07 -3.56
C LYS A 341 -11.32 -11.32 -2.33
N ARG A 342 -11.77 -10.82 -1.16
CA ARG A 342 -11.03 -10.93 0.10
C ARG A 342 -11.18 -12.30 0.77
N PHE A 343 -12.36 -12.92 0.61
CA PHE A 343 -12.74 -14.18 1.24
C PHE A 343 -13.32 -15.17 0.21
N PRO A 344 -12.50 -15.69 -0.74
CA PRO A 344 -12.97 -16.49 -1.87
C PRO A 344 -13.66 -17.80 -1.46
N ASP A 345 -13.33 -18.34 -0.28
CA ASP A 345 -13.87 -19.61 0.21
C ASP A 345 -15.19 -19.45 1.01
N ARG A 346 -15.72 -18.23 1.15
CA ARG A 346 -16.93 -17.95 1.92
C ARG A 346 -18.16 -17.96 1.03
N SER A 347 -19.25 -18.55 1.54
CA SER A 347 -20.57 -18.53 0.89
C SER A 347 -21.25 -17.18 1.14
N ILE A 348 -21.20 -16.27 0.17
CA ILE A 348 -21.76 -14.93 0.27
C ILE A 348 -22.86 -14.79 -0.77
N LEU A 349 -24.06 -14.35 -0.32
CA LEU A 349 -25.26 -14.22 -1.14
C LEU A 349 -25.80 -12.79 -1.08
N PRO A 350 -25.62 -11.97 -2.12
CA PRO A 350 -26.28 -10.66 -2.21
C PRO A 350 -27.76 -10.80 -2.57
N ILE A 351 -28.61 -10.07 -1.87
CA ILE A 351 -30.05 -9.98 -2.13
C ILE A 351 -30.46 -8.50 -2.18
N ILE A 352 -30.99 -8.11 -3.33
CA ILE A 352 -31.59 -6.78 -3.46
C ILE A 352 -33.04 -6.84 -2.94
N GLY A 353 -33.30 -6.07 -1.87
CA GLY A 353 -34.61 -6.02 -1.23
C GLY A 353 -34.77 -4.86 -0.27
N ASP A 354 -35.99 -4.38 -0.18
CA ASP A 354 -36.37 -3.30 0.73
C ASP A 354 -37.03 -3.90 1.97
N VAL A 355 -36.58 -3.54 3.17
CA VAL A 355 -37.14 -3.99 4.45
C VAL A 355 -38.61 -3.59 4.64
N ARG A 356 -39.10 -2.57 3.91
CA ARG A 356 -40.49 -2.12 3.88
C ARG A 356 -41.41 -3.06 3.07
N ASN A 357 -40.83 -3.92 2.24
CA ASN A 357 -41.59 -4.88 1.42
C ASN A 357 -41.73 -6.21 2.17
N ARG A 358 -42.90 -6.41 2.84
CA ARG A 358 -43.19 -7.61 3.64
C ARG A 358 -43.02 -8.90 2.82
N ASP A 359 -43.59 -8.96 1.61
CA ASP A 359 -43.55 -10.17 0.79
C ASP A 359 -42.11 -10.56 0.43
N ARG A 360 -41.28 -9.56 0.10
CA ARG A 360 -39.85 -9.78 -0.22
C ARG A 360 -39.09 -10.28 0.99
N VAL A 361 -39.29 -9.64 2.18
CA VAL A 361 -38.65 -10.03 3.42
C VAL A 361 -39.07 -11.45 3.83
N GLU A 362 -40.37 -11.76 3.83
CA GLU A 362 -40.89 -13.07 4.20
C GLU A 362 -40.40 -14.17 3.22
N SER A 363 -40.43 -13.91 1.91
CA SER A 363 -39.99 -14.88 0.91
C SER A 363 -38.54 -15.25 1.06
N GLN A 364 -37.65 -14.25 1.32
CA GLN A 364 -36.21 -14.49 1.47
C GLN A 364 -35.90 -15.18 2.81
N THR A 365 -36.52 -14.75 3.89
CA THR A 365 -36.31 -15.38 5.20
C THR A 365 -36.81 -16.83 5.20
N ARG A 366 -37.95 -17.11 4.55
CA ARG A 366 -38.47 -18.47 4.38
C ARG A 366 -37.54 -19.35 3.50
N LEU A 367 -36.93 -18.77 2.48
CA LEU A 367 -36.07 -19.53 1.54
C LEU A 367 -34.75 -19.93 2.16
N TYR A 368 -34.11 -19.01 2.87
CA TYR A 368 -32.74 -19.18 3.36
C TYR A 368 -32.63 -19.54 4.84
N HIS A 369 -33.73 -19.45 5.60
CA HIS A 369 -33.78 -19.77 7.03
C HIS A 369 -32.60 -19.24 7.84
N PRO A 370 -32.38 -17.91 7.90
CA PRO A 370 -31.29 -17.36 8.69
C PRO A 370 -31.42 -17.72 10.17
N ASP A 371 -30.32 -18.14 10.78
CA ASP A 371 -30.26 -18.37 12.23
C ASP A 371 -30.22 -17.06 13.01
N ILE A 372 -29.52 -16.05 12.45
CA ILE A 372 -29.28 -14.76 13.07
C ILE A 372 -29.56 -13.65 12.04
N ILE A 373 -30.23 -12.59 12.46
CA ILE A 373 -30.44 -11.38 11.66
C ILE A 373 -29.82 -10.19 12.38
N PHE A 374 -28.87 -9.52 11.73
CA PHE A 374 -28.38 -8.19 12.12
C PHE A 374 -29.13 -7.13 11.33
N HIS A 375 -29.97 -6.35 12.01
CA HIS A 375 -30.82 -5.34 11.38
C HIS A 375 -30.16 -3.96 11.45
N ALA A 376 -29.38 -3.61 10.41
CA ALA A 376 -28.71 -2.32 10.28
C ALA A 376 -29.40 -1.36 9.28
N ALA A 377 -30.46 -1.80 8.61
CA ALA A 377 -31.21 -0.98 7.68
C ALA A 377 -32.00 0.12 8.41
N ALA A 378 -31.66 1.38 8.18
CA ALA A 378 -32.34 2.54 8.75
C ALA A 378 -31.97 3.83 8.03
N TYR A 379 -32.83 4.82 8.06
CA TYR A 379 -32.50 6.21 7.75
C TYR A 379 -31.95 6.91 8.99
N LYS A 380 -30.78 7.58 8.86
CA LYS A 380 -30.02 8.13 10.00
C LYS A 380 -29.79 9.65 9.96
N HIS A 381 -29.99 10.30 8.79
CA HIS A 381 -29.68 11.72 8.63
C HIS A 381 -30.79 12.60 9.21
N VAL A 382 -30.51 13.20 10.37
CA VAL A 382 -31.50 14.02 11.11
C VAL A 382 -32.13 15.10 10.23
N PRO A 383 -31.37 15.97 9.50
CA PRO A 383 -31.99 17.04 8.71
C PRO A 383 -32.93 16.52 7.61
N MET A 384 -32.61 15.35 7.04
CA MET A 384 -33.43 14.74 5.99
C MET A 384 -34.73 14.16 6.62
N MET A 385 -34.63 13.55 7.78
CA MET A 385 -35.80 12.94 8.42
C MET A 385 -36.76 14.00 9.03
N GLU A 386 -36.26 15.14 9.45
CA GLU A 386 -37.10 16.29 9.79
C GLU A 386 -37.91 16.78 8.56
N LYS A 387 -37.30 16.76 7.39
CA LYS A 387 -37.95 17.15 6.14
C LYS A 387 -38.92 16.08 5.62
N TYR A 388 -38.61 14.81 5.83
CA TYR A 388 -39.38 13.67 5.31
C TYR A 388 -39.75 12.66 6.43
N PRO A 389 -40.56 13.05 7.40
CA PRO A 389 -40.86 12.23 8.58
C PRO A 389 -41.56 10.91 8.23
N CYS A 390 -42.41 10.90 7.20
CA CYS A 390 -43.10 9.68 6.76
C CYS A 390 -42.11 8.61 6.28
N GLU A 391 -41.03 8.99 5.61
CA GLU A 391 -40.02 8.03 5.17
C GLU A 391 -39.23 7.46 6.36
N ALA A 392 -38.96 8.28 7.38
CA ALA A 392 -38.37 7.81 8.62
C ALA A 392 -39.24 6.76 9.31
N VAL A 393 -40.55 7.02 9.44
CA VAL A 393 -41.52 6.06 10.04
C VAL A 393 -41.58 4.77 9.20
N ARG A 394 -41.73 4.90 7.88
CA ARG A 394 -41.82 3.72 6.99
C ARG A 394 -40.59 2.83 7.08
N THR A 395 -39.39 3.42 7.12
CA THR A 395 -38.15 2.62 7.11
C THR A 395 -37.79 2.18 8.52
N ASN A 396 -37.70 3.11 9.48
CA ASN A 396 -37.16 2.81 10.79
C ASN A 396 -38.19 2.08 11.69
N VAL A 397 -39.50 2.38 11.59
CA VAL A 397 -40.52 1.74 12.41
C VAL A 397 -41.12 0.55 11.66
N LEU A 398 -41.77 0.79 10.52
CA LEU A 398 -42.50 -0.27 9.79
C LEU A 398 -41.52 -1.30 9.23
N GLY A 399 -40.38 -0.87 8.66
CA GLY A 399 -39.36 -1.80 8.18
C GLY A 399 -38.81 -2.70 9.29
N THR A 400 -38.54 -2.14 10.49
CA THR A 400 -38.10 -2.91 11.65
C THR A 400 -39.17 -3.87 12.12
N SER A 401 -40.46 -3.44 12.20
CA SER A 401 -41.54 -4.34 12.61
C SER A 401 -41.72 -5.51 11.64
N ILE A 402 -41.68 -5.27 10.33
CA ILE A 402 -41.76 -6.32 9.32
C ILE A 402 -40.62 -7.33 9.52
N MET A 403 -39.39 -6.86 9.71
CA MET A 403 -38.22 -7.74 9.92
C MET A 403 -38.35 -8.54 11.23
N ALA A 404 -38.77 -7.92 12.33
CA ALA A 404 -38.93 -8.57 13.62
C ALA A 404 -40.07 -9.61 13.62
N ASP A 405 -41.25 -9.26 13.05
CA ASP A 405 -42.38 -10.19 12.87
C ASP A 405 -41.96 -11.41 12.04
N THR A 406 -41.23 -11.15 10.95
CA THR A 406 -40.76 -12.20 10.06
C THR A 406 -39.71 -13.10 10.74
N ALA A 407 -38.81 -12.52 11.52
CA ALA A 407 -37.83 -13.27 12.32
C ALA A 407 -38.55 -14.22 13.30
N LEU A 408 -39.56 -13.72 14.00
CA LEU A 408 -40.38 -14.51 14.91
C LEU A 408 -41.16 -15.62 14.18
N LYS A 409 -41.85 -15.26 13.08
CA LYS A 409 -42.68 -16.19 12.28
C LYS A 409 -41.87 -17.37 11.72
N TYR A 410 -40.64 -17.14 11.31
CA TYR A 410 -39.76 -18.18 10.69
C TYR A 410 -38.73 -18.77 11.65
N GLY A 411 -38.82 -18.45 12.94
CA GLY A 411 -38.02 -19.07 14.00
C GLY A 411 -36.54 -18.71 13.98
N VAL A 412 -36.21 -17.49 13.58
CA VAL A 412 -34.84 -16.93 13.68
C VAL A 412 -34.42 -16.96 15.17
N LYS A 413 -33.23 -17.48 15.45
CA LYS A 413 -32.78 -17.65 16.85
C LYS A 413 -32.49 -16.30 17.52
N LYS A 414 -31.78 -15.40 16.82
CA LYS A 414 -31.45 -14.07 17.35
C LYS A 414 -31.73 -12.99 16.32
N PHE A 415 -32.36 -11.90 16.79
CA PHE A 415 -32.60 -10.68 16.02
C PHE A 415 -31.92 -9.52 16.71
N ILE A 416 -30.89 -8.97 16.11
CA ILE A 416 -30.06 -7.90 16.66
C ILE A 416 -30.40 -6.61 15.94
N MET A 417 -31.06 -5.69 16.64
CA MET A 417 -31.41 -4.36 16.16
C MET A 417 -30.28 -3.37 16.45
N ILE A 418 -29.79 -2.72 15.43
CA ILE A 418 -28.82 -1.62 15.58
C ILE A 418 -29.59 -0.31 15.81
N SER A 419 -29.32 0.33 16.94
CA SER A 419 -29.91 1.59 17.35
C SER A 419 -28.82 2.66 17.60
N THR A 420 -29.21 3.76 18.25
CA THR A 420 -28.37 4.94 18.42
C THR A 420 -28.60 5.58 19.78
N ASP A 421 -27.59 6.33 20.27
CA ASP A 421 -27.69 7.24 21.41
C ASP A 421 -28.86 8.24 21.29
N LYS A 422 -29.21 8.64 20.06
CA LYS A 422 -30.28 9.59 19.75
C LYS A 422 -31.71 9.03 19.98
N ALA A 423 -31.84 7.73 20.24
CA ALA A 423 -33.08 7.10 20.68
C ALA A 423 -33.33 7.29 22.19
N VAL A 424 -32.34 7.76 22.95
CA VAL A 424 -32.46 8.10 24.37
C VAL A 424 -32.99 9.54 24.48
N ASN A 425 -34.18 9.72 25.06
CA ASN A 425 -34.84 11.03 25.13
C ASN A 425 -34.86 11.78 23.79
N PRO A 426 -35.48 11.23 22.75
CA PRO A 426 -35.34 11.70 21.40
C PRO A 426 -35.89 13.11 21.21
N SER A 427 -35.08 14.00 20.66
CA SER A 427 -35.42 15.39 20.30
C SER A 427 -35.60 15.59 18.79
N SER A 428 -35.50 14.52 17.99
CA SER A 428 -35.62 14.56 16.53
C SER A 428 -36.51 13.44 16.01
N VAL A 429 -37.08 13.63 14.82
CA VAL A 429 -37.90 12.61 14.14
C VAL A 429 -37.12 11.30 13.98
N MET A 430 -35.86 11.40 13.55
CA MET A 430 -35.00 10.23 13.40
C MET A 430 -34.83 9.48 14.73
N GLY A 431 -34.51 10.18 15.81
CA GLY A 431 -34.37 9.58 17.14
C GLY A 431 -35.68 8.98 17.64
N ALA A 432 -36.83 9.68 17.47
CA ALA A 432 -38.14 9.20 17.85
C ALA A 432 -38.55 7.92 17.10
N THR A 433 -38.28 7.85 15.79
CA THR A 433 -38.58 6.64 14.99
C THR A 433 -37.71 5.46 15.41
N LYS A 434 -36.42 5.67 15.74
CA LYS A 434 -35.57 4.61 16.29
C LYS A 434 -36.05 4.14 17.67
N ARG A 435 -36.48 5.08 18.52
CA ARG A 435 -37.04 4.72 19.83
C ARG A 435 -38.33 3.90 19.71
N LEU A 436 -39.25 4.28 18.80
CA LEU A 436 -40.46 3.50 18.54
C LEU A 436 -40.13 2.09 18.04
N ALA A 437 -39.12 1.96 17.16
CA ALA A 437 -38.66 0.66 16.68
C ALA A 437 -38.09 -0.20 17.83
N GLU A 438 -37.28 0.39 18.74
CA GLU A 438 -36.80 -0.29 19.94
C GLU A 438 -37.95 -0.79 20.81
N MET A 439 -38.94 0.07 21.09
CA MET A 439 -40.12 -0.28 21.90
C MET A 439 -40.89 -1.43 21.27
N TYR A 440 -41.04 -1.45 19.94
CA TYR A 440 -41.66 -2.55 19.22
C TYR A 440 -40.90 -3.87 19.40
N VAL A 441 -39.59 -3.86 19.16
CA VAL A 441 -38.73 -5.04 19.30
C VAL A 441 -38.74 -5.56 20.75
N GLN A 442 -38.65 -4.64 21.73
CA GLN A 442 -38.74 -5.01 23.13
C GLN A 442 -40.10 -5.60 23.50
N SER A 443 -41.22 -5.03 22.97
CA SER A 443 -42.57 -5.56 23.26
C SER A 443 -42.72 -7.01 22.76
N LEU A 444 -42.15 -7.36 21.63
CA LEU A 444 -42.12 -8.75 21.16
C LEU A 444 -41.31 -9.64 22.10
N GLY A 445 -40.11 -9.19 22.50
CA GLY A 445 -39.28 -9.92 23.46
C GLY A 445 -39.98 -10.18 24.79
N SER A 446 -40.64 -9.14 25.38
CA SER A 446 -41.41 -9.25 26.60
C SER A 446 -42.62 -10.21 26.44
N ALA A 447 -43.35 -10.09 25.34
CA ALA A 447 -44.51 -10.95 25.08
C ALA A 447 -44.12 -12.45 24.94
N ILE A 448 -42.92 -12.75 24.43
CA ILE A 448 -42.38 -14.12 24.38
C ILE A 448 -42.01 -14.59 25.79
N GLN A 449 -41.33 -13.75 26.58
CA GLN A 449 -40.93 -14.08 27.96
C GLN A 449 -42.13 -14.32 28.88
N GLU A 450 -43.20 -13.55 28.70
CA GLU A 450 -44.45 -13.68 29.44
C GLU A 450 -45.34 -14.83 28.93
N GLY A 451 -44.96 -15.48 27.82
CA GLY A 451 -45.76 -16.56 27.22
C GLY A 451 -46.99 -16.08 26.43
N ASN A 452 -47.13 -14.77 26.21
CA ASN A 452 -48.25 -14.18 25.44
C ASN A 452 -48.10 -14.45 23.94
N ILE A 453 -46.88 -14.69 23.46
CA ILE A 453 -46.58 -15.06 22.08
C ILE A 453 -45.70 -16.29 22.10
N ILE A 454 -46.04 -17.28 21.27
CA ILE A 454 -45.23 -18.49 21.07
C ILE A 454 -44.08 -18.16 20.13
N GLY A 455 -42.86 -18.26 20.62
CA GLY A 455 -41.64 -18.02 19.82
C GLY A 455 -40.37 -18.32 20.61
N LYS A 456 -39.25 -18.42 19.90
CA LYS A 456 -37.93 -18.67 20.49
C LYS A 456 -36.91 -17.62 20.09
N THR A 457 -37.33 -16.57 19.40
CA THR A 457 -36.45 -15.51 18.92
C THR A 457 -35.99 -14.63 20.07
N SER A 458 -34.69 -14.52 20.28
CA SER A 458 -34.08 -13.56 21.21
C SER A 458 -33.93 -12.21 20.51
N PHE A 459 -34.65 -11.20 21.03
CA PHE A 459 -34.58 -9.83 20.54
C PHE A 459 -33.55 -9.02 21.32
N ILE A 460 -32.54 -8.48 20.63
CA ILE A 460 -31.44 -7.75 21.26
C ILE A 460 -31.32 -6.39 20.56
N THR A 461 -31.14 -5.34 21.35
CA THR A 461 -30.93 -3.98 20.82
C THR A 461 -29.57 -3.47 21.24
N THR A 462 -28.83 -2.86 20.29
CA THR A 462 -27.56 -2.21 20.57
C THR A 462 -27.64 -0.72 20.28
N ARG A 463 -27.19 0.11 21.22
CA ARG A 463 -27.12 1.57 21.10
C ARG A 463 -25.66 1.98 21.12
N PHE A 464 -25.24 2.79 20.17
CA PHE A 464 -23.92 3.43 20.20
C PHE A 464 -23.97 4.86 19.65
N GLY A 465 -22.94 5.64 19.96
CA GLY A 465 -22.81 7.05 19.58
C GLY A 465 -22.44 7.25 18.10
N ASN A 466 -21.68 8.32 17.83
CA ASN A 466 -21.26 8.59 16.47
C ASN A 466 -20.12 7.67 16.05
N VAL A 467 -20.14 7.28 14.79
CA VAL A 467 -19.11 6.41 14.21
C VAL A 467 -18.26 7.23 13.24
N LEU A 468 -16.95 7.20 13.45
CA LEU A 468 -15.99 7.92 12.60
C LEU A 468 -15.99 7.38 11.17
N GLY A 469 -15.84 8.26 10.20
CA GLY A 469 -15.71 7.89 8.80
C GLY A 469 -16.99 7.35 8.14
N SER A 470 -18.14 7.31 8.84
CA SER A 470 -19.39 6.85 8.24
C SER A 470 -19.92 7.86 7.20
N ASN A 471 -20.54 7.33 6.13
CA ASN A 471 -21.08 8.15 5.03
C ASN A 471 -22.02 9.25 5.54
N GLY A 472 -21.77 10.50 5.08
CA GLY A 472 -22.56 11.67 5.45
C GLY A 472 -22.44 12.07 6.93
N SER A 473 -21.42 11.61 7.66
CA SER A 473 -21.13 12.06 9.03
C SER A 473 -20.41 13.42 9.05
N VAL A 474 -20.26 14.00 10.25
CA VAL A 474 -19.67 15.32 10.45
C VAL A 474 -18.20 15.41 9.96
N ILE A 475 -17.44 14.34 10.08
CA ILE A 475 -16.02 14.33 9.71
C ILE A 475 -15.79 14.52 8.20
N PRO A 476 -16.43 13.76 7.29
CA PRO A 476 -16.37 14.04 5.85
C PRO A 476 -16.83 15.47 5.50
N LEU A 477 -17.88 15.99 6.17
CA LEU A 477 -18.34 17.35 5.96
C LEU A 477 -17.27 18.37 6.37
N PHE A 478 -16.67 18.23 7.55
CA PHE A 478 -15.60 19.13 8.00
C PHE A 478 -14.40 19.07 7.06
N ARG A 479 -14.00 17.87 6.62
CA ARG A 479 -12.90 17.71 5.65
C ARG A 479 -13.21 18.48 4.35
N GLN A 480 -14.41 18.37 3.83
CA GLN A 480 -14.84 19.09 2.64
C GLN A 480 -14.79 20.60 2.85
N GLN A 481 -15.36 21.11 3.95
CA GLN A 481 -15.35 22.53 4.30
C GLN A 481 -13.94 23.08 4.46
N ILE A 482 -13.03 22.33 5.07
CA ILE A 482 -11.61 22.70 5.19
C ILE A 482 -10.94 22.76 3.81
N MET A 483 -11.20 21.78 2.94
CA MET A 483 -10.66 21.77 1.57
C MET A 483 -11.16 22.93 0.72
N GLU A 484 -12.38 23.39 0.98
CA GLU A 484 -13.02 24.55 0.31
C GLU A 484 -12.55 25.91 0.92
N GLY A 485 -11.70 25.89 1.95
CA GLY A 485 -11.14 27.09 2.58
C GLY A 485 -11.89 27.55 3.85
N GLY A 486 -12.83 26.76 4.36
CA GLY A 486 -13.62 27.05 5.58
C GLY A 486 -14.73 28.07 5.36
N PRO A 487 -15.44 28.50 6.42
CA PRO A 487 -15.32 28.03 7.81
C PRO A 487 -15.94 26.64 8.04
N VAL A 488 -15.53 25.98 9.13
CA VAL A 488 -16.17 24.74 9.60
C VAL A 488 -17.46 25.08 10.36
N THR A 489 -18.56 24.40 10.01
CA THR A 489 -19.88 24.64 10.63
C THR A 489 -20.06 23.81 11.89
N VAL A 490 -20.13 24.47 13.04
CA VAL A 490 -20.40 23.84 14.35
C VAL A 490 -21.81 24.14 14.78
N THR A 491 -22.57 23.11 15.19
CA THR A 491 -23.97 23.26 15.58
C THR A 491 -24.14 24.09 16.85
N HIS A 492 -23.26 23.90 17.82
CA HIS A 492 -23.22 24.65 19.10
C HIS A 492 -21.79 24.61 19.66
N PRO A 493 -21.25 25.68 20.23
CA PRO A 493 -19.88 25.71 20.75
C PRO A 493 -19.62 24.68 21.85
N ASP A 494 -20.60 24.39 22.70
CA ASP A 494 -20.44 23.46 23.82
C ASP A 494 -20.94 22.03 23.49
N ILE A 495 -21.10 21.68 22.21
CA ILE A 495 -21.60 20.35 21.83
C ILE A 495 -20.53 19.29 22.09
N ILE A 496 -20.90 18.27 22.88
CA ILE A 496 -20.06 17.10 23.11
C ILE A 496 -20.61 15.93 22.32
N ARG A 497 -19.73 15.20 21.63
CA ARG A 497 -20.07 13.99 20.89
C ARG A 497 -19.07 12.90 21.19
N TYR A 498 -19.56 11.72 21.52
CA TYR A 498 -18.75 10.52 21.66
C TYR A 498 -18.55 9.88 20.30
N PHE A 499 -17.32 9.47 20.03
CA PHE A 499 -16.95 8.82 18.78
C PHE A 499 -16.32 7.44 19.04
N MET A 500 -16.58 6.52 18.13
CA MET A 500 -15.89 5.24 18.03
C MET A 500 -15.56 4.92 16.57
N THR A 501 -14.69 3.96 16.33
CA THR A 501 -14.42 3.47 14.98
C THR A 501 -15.55 2.53 14.51
N ILE A 502 -15.71 2.38 13.19
CA ILE A 502 -16.73 1.45 12.64
C ILE A 502 -16.43 0.00 13.05
N PRO A 503 -15.17 -0.51 12.93
CA PRO A 503 -14.86 -1.86 13.40
C PRO A 503 -15.16 -2.08 14.88
N GLU A 504 -14.85 -1.09 15.74
CA GLU A 504 -15.13 -1.17 17.16
C GLU A 504 -16.63 -1.28 17.43
N ALA A 505 -17.46 -0.45 16.80
CA ALA A 505 -18.92 -0.54 16.91
C ALA A 505 -19.43 -1.92 16.45
N CYS A 506 -18.90 -2.46 15.36
CA CYS A 506 -19.32 -3.78 14.85
C CYS A 506 -18.93 -4.91 15.80
N ARG A 507 -17.73 -4.87 16.40
CA ARG A 507 -17.31 -5.87 17.41
C ARG A 507 -18.18 -5.84 18.63
N LEU A 508 -18.54 -4.66 19.15
CA LEU A 508 -19.50 -4.53 20.26
C LEU A 508 -20.88 -5.08 19.91
N VAL A 509 -21.35 -4.90 18.67
CA VAL A 509 -22.61 -5.50 18.19
C VAL A 509 -22.52 -7.04 18.15
N LEU A 510 -21.39 -7.60 17.72
CA LEU A 510 -21.18 -9.05 17.73
C LEU A 510 -21.14 -9.60 19.17
N GLU A 511 -20.48 -8.90 20.08
CA GLU A 511 -20.44 -9.29 21.50
C GLU A 511 -21.81 -9.22 22.14
N ALA A 512 -22.58 -8.15 21.91
CA ALA A 512 -23.95 -8.04 22.38
C ALA A 512 -24.85 -9.17 21.84
N ALA A 513 -24.66 -9.56 20.57
CA ALA A 513 -25.37 -10.70 19.99
C ALA A 513 -25.03 -12.03 20.70
N PHE A 514 -23.80 -12.19 21.17
CA PHE A 514 -23.35 -13.36 21.91
C PHE A 514 -23.89 -13.32 23.37
N MET A 515 -23.72 -12.19 24.06
CA MET A 515 -24.10 -12.06 25.48
C MET A 515 -25.60 -12.00 25.71
N GLY A 516 -26.34 -11.48 24.73
CA GLY A 516 -27.79 -11.24 24.88
C GLY A 516 -28.60 -12.52 24.91
N GLN A 517 -29.48 -12.62 25.93
CA GLN A 517 -30.38 -13.75 26.13
C GLN A 517 -31.80 -13.46 25.68
N GLY A 518 -32.10 -12.22 25.32
CA GLY A 518 -33.38 -11.75 24.84
C GLY A 518 -33.92 -10.56 25.63
N ASN A 519 -34.52 -9.62 24.91
CA ASN A 519 -35.06 -8.36 25.44
C ASN A 519 -34.04 -7.41 26.09
N ASP A 520 -32.76 -7.56 25.72
CA ASP A 520 -31.64 -6.78 26.25
C ASP A 520 -31.37 -5.53 25.41
N ILE A 521 -30.96 -4.44 26.08
CA ILE A 521 -30.43 -3.24 25.44
C ILE A 521 -28.99 -3.05 25.92
N PHE A 522 -28.04 -3.19 25.00
CA PHE A 522 -26.63 -2.90 25.23
C PHE A 522 -26.31 -1.46 24.80
N ILE A 523 -25.57 -0.75 25.62
CA ILE A 523 -25.21 0.66 25.37
C ILE A 523 -23.70 0.81 25.38
#